data_15c5e167c5aca986d96aeef3e4d8ceb2
#
_entry.id   15c5e167c5aca986d96aeef3e4d8ceb2
#
_cell.length_a   1.000
_cell.length_b   1.000
_cell.length_c   1.000
_cell.angle_alpha   90.00
_cell.angle_beta   90.00
_cell.angle_gamma   90.00
#
_symmetry.space_group_name_H-M   'P 1'
#
loop_
_entity.id
_entity.type
_entity.pdbx_description
1 polymer ?
#
loop_
_entity_poly.entity_id
_entity_poly.type
_entity_poly.pdbx_seq_one_letter_code
_entity_poly.pdbx_strand_id
1 'polypeptide(L)'
;MGLSIYGISLKAAPVENVPVQALRAQVKRIVEALLYVGSPLTLGEQSALAKITDGNDRDYASGVQALFNARTLAEIHINSESRVKVVTGGAKPLLVQSGWSVFLIRVHNEAGITAPLRINSPQNGPVYIRSSGQHAPDEKRITPADVKDRWLALQIFNKQPLSDKLSGLVLEYRVVGIYSRDAGQREAVLTFDAGQGTQDLGFRSSVPILFNISKGVEVQLQVHDDDGSATVAEFVITDAQGRVFPSRLRRLEPDFYFQDQIYRYDGES
;
A
#
# COMPACT_ATOMS: atom_id res chain seq x y z
N MET A 1 -3.10 38.24 -12.38
CA MET A 1 -2.45 37.25 -13.29
C MET A 1 -1.74 36.22 -12.41
N GLY A 2 -2.38 35.11 -12.14
CA GLY A 2 -1.80 34.04 -11.33
C GLY A 2 -1.03 33.08 -12.23
N LEU A 3 0.27 32.93 -12.00
CA LEU A 3 1.08 31.92 -12.65
C LEU A 3 0.72 30.54 -12.04
N SER A 4 -0.01 29.74 -12.79
CA SER A 4 -0.24 28.34 -12.46
C SER A 4 1.03 27.55 -12.81
N ILE A 5 1.85 27.24 -11.80
CA ILE A 5 2.99 26.34 -11.97
C ILE A 5 2.41 24.93 -12.08
N TYR A 6 2.23 24.45 -13.29
CA TYR A 6 2.02 23.03 -13.55
C TYR A 6 3.30 22.28 -13.17
N GLY A 7 3.25 21.61 -12.02
CA GLY A 7 4.31 20.67 -11.67
C GLY A 7 4.38 19.58 -12.73
N ILE A 8 5.46 19.55 -13.50
CA ILE A 8 5.78 18.45 -14.42
C ILE A 8 6.06 17.24 -13.51
N SER A 9 5.09 16.35 -13.41
CA SER A 9 5.32 15.03 -12.81
C SER A 9 6.29 14.29 -13.74
N LEU A 10 7.54 14.22 -13.35
CA LEU A 10 8.56 13.40 -14.03
C LEU A 10 8.16 11.93 -13.83
N LYS A 11 7.45 11.39 -14.81
CA LYS A 11 7.13 9.97 -14.88
C LYS A 11 8.44 9.22 -15.12
N ALA A 12 8.81 8.30 -14.23
CA ALA A 12 10.01 7.51 -14.45
C ALA A 12 9.87 6.65 -15.72
N ALA A 13 10.96 6.53 -16.47
CA ALA A 13 10.98 5.70 -17.67
C ALA A 13 10.74 4.22 -17.31
N PRO A 14 10.18 3.42 -18.22
CA PRO A 14 10.09 1.99 -18.02
C PRO A 14 11.49 1.38 -17.82
N VAL A 15 11.58 0.40 -16.93
CA VAL A 15 12.80 -0.38 -16.71
C VAL A 15 12.96 -1.34 -17.88
N GLU A 16 14.11 -1.29 -18.53
CA GLU A 16 14.46 -2.14 -19.66
C GLU A 16 15.27 -3.37 -19.22
N ASN A 17 15.44 -4.33 -20.12
CA ASN A 17 16.23 -5.54 -19.91
C ASN A 17 15.83 -6.36 -18.67
N VAL A 18 14.54 -6.40 -18.38
CA VAL A 18 14.01 -7.14 -17.24
C VAL A 18 13.93 -8.64 -17.58
N PRO A 19 14.49 -9.55 -16.75
CA PRO A 19 14.36 -10.99 -16.94
C PRO A 19 12.88 -11.42 -16.81
N VAL A 20 12.26 -11.80 -17.93
CA VAL A 20 10.81 -12.01 -18.06
C VAL A 20 10.33 -13.13 -17.15
N GLN A 21 11.04 -14.27 -17.09
CA GLN A 21 10.63 -15.40 -16.24
C GLN A 21 10.59 -15.01 -14.76
N ALA A 22 11.58 -14.30 -14.28
CA ALA A 22 11.63 -13.84 -12.89
C ALA A 22 10.53 -12.82 -12.60
N LEU A 23 10.27 -11.90 -13.53
CA LEU A 23 9.17 -10.95 -13.41
C LEU A 23 7.80 -11.65 -13.40
N ARG A 24 7.57 -12.66 -14.26
CA ARG A 24 6.34 -13.47 -14.25
C ARG A 24 6.08 -14.09 -12.87
N ALA A 25 7.10 -14.70 -12.27
CA ALA A 25 6.99 -15.29 -10.95
C ALA A 25 6.69 -14.22 -9.87
N GLN A 26 7.31 -13.05 -9.98
CA GLN A 26 7.09 -11.95 -9.04
C GLN A 26 5.68 -11.35 -9.21
N VAL A 27 5.20 -11.15 -10.44
CA VAL A 27 3.84 -10.65 -10.72
C VAL A 27 2.78 -11.58 -10.14
N LYS A 28 2.94 -12.91 -10.29
CA LYS A 28 2.04 -13.89 -9.69
C LYS A 28 1.93 -13.70 -8.17
N ARG A 29 3.07 -13.54 -7.47
CA ARG A 29 3.11 -13.28 -6.03
C ARG A 29 2.49 -11.94 -5.65
N ILE A 30 2.66 -10.89 -6.47
CA ILE A 30 2.02 -9.60 -6.24
C ILE A 30 0.50 -9.69 -6.35
N VAL A 31 -0.01 -10.37 -7.37
CA VAL A 31 -1.46 -10.57 -7.55
C VAL A 31 -2.05 -11.32 -6.37
N GLU A 32 -1.38 -12.37 -5.91
CA GLU A 32 -1.78 -13.13 -4.73
C GLU A 32 -1.72 -12.27 -3.45
N ALA A 33 -0.67 -11.47 -3.27
CA ALA A 33 -0.56 -10.56 -2.13
C ALA A 33 -1.65 -9.48 -2.14
N LEU A 34 -1.98 -8.92 -3.30
CA LEU A 34 -3.06 -7.95 -3.44
C LEU A 34 -4.43 -8.55 -3.08
N LEU A 35 -4.68 -9.79 -3.48
CA LEU A 35 -5.88 -10.52 -3.07
C LEU A 35 -5.89 -10.73 -1.55
N TYR A 36 -4.77 -11.16 -0.99
CA TYR A 36 -4.63 -11.42 0.46
C TYR A 36 -4.89 -10.17 1.31
N VAL A 37 -4.48 -8.97 0.85
CA VAL A 37 -4.71 -7.71 1.57
C VAL A 37 -6.03 -7.02 1.16
N GLY A 38 -6.96 -7.74 0.52
CA GLY A 38 -8.28 -7.23 0.17
C GLY A 38 -8.29 -6.16 -0.92
N SER A 39 -7.26 -6.09 -1.76
CA SER A 39 -7.19 -5.15 -2.89
C SER A 39 -6.90 -5.87 -4.21
N PRO A 40 -7.73 -6.85 -4.61
CA PRO A 40 -7.51 -7.65 -5.80
C PRO A 40 -7.43 -6.78 -7.07
N LEU A 41 -6.89 -7.36 -8.13
CA LEU A 41 -7.03 -6.77 -9.45
C LEU A 41 -8.49 -6.75 -9.85
N THR A 42 -8.95 -5.63 -10.41
CA THR A 42 -10.28 -5.53 -11.02
C THR A 42 -10.41 -6.50 -12.20
N LEU A 43 -11.61 -6.83 -12.61
CA LEU A 43 -11.85 -7.70 -13.78
C LEU A 43 -11.16 -7.17 -15.04
N GLY A 44 -11.15 -5.84 -15.23
CA GLY A 44 -10.43 -5.20 -16.33
C GLY A 44 -8.92 -5.39 -16.26
N GLU A 45 -8.34 -5.22 -15.08
CA GLU A 45 -6.89 -5.44 -14.86
C GLU A 45 -6.51 -6.91 -15.01
N GLN A 46 -7.36 -7.85 -14.54
CA GLN A 46 -7.15 -9.29 -14.73
C GLN A 46 -7.15 -9.65 -16.21
N SER A 47 -8.12 -9.15 -16.97
CA SER A 47 -8.20 -9.35 -18.42
C SER A 47 -7.00 -8.76 -19.16
N ALA A 48 -6.55 -7.58 -18.75
CA ALA A 48 -5.35 -6.94 -19.30
C ALA A 48 -4.08 -7.75 -18.99
N LEU A 49 -3.93 -8.22 -17.73
CA LEU A 49 -2.81 -9.05 -17.33
C LEU A 49 -2.79 -10.40 -18.09
N ALA A 50 -3.94 -11.03 -18.29
CA ALA A 50 -4.04 -12.25 -19.08
C ALA A 50 -3.51 -12.03 -20.51
N LYS A 51 -3.97 -10.97 -21.20
CA LYS A 51 -3.47 -10.60 -22.53
C LYS A 51 -1.97 -10.35 -22.58
N ILE A 52 -1.41 -9.69 -21.56
CA ILE A 52 0.03 -9.46 -21.43
C ILE A 52 0.76 -10.79 -21.25
N THR A 53 0.18 -11.71 -20.47
CA THR A 53 0.77 -13.02 -20.16
C THR A 53 0.77 -13.96 -21.36
N ASP A 54 -0.30 -13.91 -22.18
CA ASP A 54 -0.46 -14.71 -23.39
C ASP A 54 0.31 -14.12 -24.59
N GLY A 55 0.78 -12.88 -24.47
CA GLY A 55 1.57 -12.18 -25.47
C GLY A 55 3.01 -12.68 -25.54
N ASN A 56 3.82 -11.96 -26.34
CA ASN A 56 5.25 -12.29 -26.45
C ASN A 56 6.07 -11.79 -25.24
N ASP A 57 7.18 -12.47 -24.97
CA ASP A 57 8.05 -12.13 -23.85
C ASP A 57 8.70 -10.74 -23.95
N ARG A 58 8.88 -10.25 -25.19
CA ARG A 58 9.52 -8.93 -25.43
C ARG A 58 8.70 -7.80 -24.79
N ASP A 59 7.37 -7.88 -24.91
CA ASP A 59 6.46 -6.82 -24.46
C ASP A 59 5.94 -7.05 -23.04
N TYR A 60 6.24 -8.20 -22.44
CA TYR A 60 5.72 -8.57 -21.12
C TYR A 60 6.10 -7.55 -20.05
N ALA A 61 7.38 -7.20 -19.95
CA ALA A 61 7.86 -6.29 -18.90
C ALA A 61 7.27 -4.88 -19.05
N SER A 62 7.16 -4.36 -20.27
CA SER A 62 6.55 -3.05 -20.54
C SER A 62 5.04 -3.07 -20.26
N GLY A 63 4.35 -4.13 -20.66
CA GLY A 63 2.92 -4.32 -20.42
C GLY A 63 2.59 -4.35 -18.92
N VAL A 64 3.35 -5.13 -18.13
CA VAL A 64 3.18 -5.19 -16.66
C VAL A 64 3.43 -3.82 -16.03
N GLN A 65 4.48 -3.12 -16.43
CA GLN A 65 4.78 -1.79 -15.91
C GLN A 65 3.67 -0.79 -16.23
N ALA A 66 3.12 -0.83 -17.44
CA ALA A 66 1.99 0.02 -17.84
C ALA A 66 0.74 -0.30 -17.02
N LEU A 67 0.43 -1.59 -16.84
CA LEU A 67 -0.73 -2.05 -16.05
C LEU A 67 -0.64 -1.62 -14.61
N PHE A 68 0.49 -1.85 -13.95
CA PHE A 68 0.68 -1.56 -12.53
C PHE A 68 0.95 -0.09 -12.22
N ASN A 69 1.21 0.74 -13.23
CA ASN A 69 1.49 2.16 -13.04
C ASN A 69 0.35 2.88 -12.30
N ALA A 70 -0.91 2.57 -12.62
CA ALA A 70 -2.08 3.19 -11.97
C ALA A 70 -2.22 2.82 -10.48
N ARG A 71 -1.54 1.77 -10.03
CA ARG A 71 -1.49 1.34 -8.62
C ARG A 71 -0.18 1.71 -7.93
N THR A 72 0.82 2.21 -8.67
CA THR A 72 2.17 2.52 -8.15
C THR A 72 2.17 3.91 -7.52
N LEU A 73 2.28 3.97 -6.20
CA LEU A 73 2.31 5.23 -5.44
C LEU A 73 3.67 5.93 -5.50
N ALA A 74 4.74 5.14 -5.40
CA ALA A 74 6.11 5.64 -5.48
C ALA A 74 6.99 4.68 -6.27
N GLU A 75 8.01 5.24 -6.86
CA GLU A 75 9.02 4.51 -7.62
C GLU A 75 10.39 4.74 -6.99
N ILE A 76 11.06 3.64 -6.67
CA ILE A 76 12.37 3.62 -6.04
C ILE A 76 13.38 3.20 -7.10
N HIS A 77 14.38 4.01 -7.33
CA HIS A 77 15.54 3.67 -8.15
C HIS A 77 16.76 3.51 -7.27
N ILE A 78 17.32 2.32 -7.24
CA ILE A 78 18.56 1.96 -6.56
C ILE A 78 19.60 1.79 -7.66
N ASN A 79 20.50 2.76 -7.79
CA ASN A 79 21.53 2.72 -8.84
C ASN A 79 22.63 1.69 -8.52
N SER A 80 23.55 1.46 -9.45
CA SER A 80 24.64 0.49 -9.30
C SER A 80 25.58 0.77 -8.12
N GLU A 81 25.61 2.01 -7.60
CA GLU A 81 26.36 2.40 -6.40
C GLU A 81 25.53 2.30 -5.11
N SER A 82 24.36 1.64 -5.18
CA SER A 82 23.42 1.49 -4.05
C SER A 82 22.83 2.80 -3.52
N ARG A 83 22.85 3.86 -4.32
CA ARG A 83 22.18 5.12 -3.97
C ARG A 83 20.70 5.04 -4.34
N VAL A 84 19.86 5.58 -3.47
CA VAL A 84 18.41 5.52 -3.62
C VAL A 84 17.84 6.88 -4.03
N LYS A 85 17.05 6.88 -5.10
CA LYS A 85 16.23 8.01 -5.52
C LYS A 85 14.77 7.57 -5.55
N VAL A 86 13.88 8.39 -5.00
CA VAL A 86 12.44 8.13 -4.98
C VAL A 86 11.70 9.24 -5.70
N VAL A 87 10.70 8.85 -6.48
CA VAL A 87 9.78 9.77 -7.17
C VAL A 87 8.35 9.26 -6.98
N THR A 88 7.37 10.14 -7.22
CA THR A 88 5.95 9.75 -7.23
C THR A 88 5.66 8.84 -8.40
N GLY A 89 4.84 7.81 -8.17
CA GLY A 89 4.33 6.92 -9.21
C GLY A 89 3.08 7.46 -9.90
N GLY A 90 2.42 6.60 -10.69
CA GLY A 90 1.23 6.95 -11.46
C GLY A 90 -0.10 6.80 -10.71
N ALA A 91 -0.10 6.24 -9.50
CA ALA A 91 -1.31 6.08 -8.71
C ALA A 91 -1.85 7.44 -8.23
N LYS A 92 -3.17 7.58 -8.27
CA LYS A 92 -3.83 8.69 -7.57
C LYS A 92 -3.73 8.44 -6.06
N PRO A 93 -3.18 9.38 -5.27
CA PRO A 93 -3.01 9.21 -3.83
C PRO A 93 -4.35 9.41 -3.08
N LEU A 94 -5.30 8.53 -3.32
CA LEU A 94 -6.63 8.56 -2.72
C LEU A 94 -6.68 7.64 -1.52
N LEU A 95 -7.09 8.16 -0.37
CA LEU A 95 -7.34 7.40 0.85
C LEU A 95 -8.78 7.54 1.30
N VAL A 96 -9.17 6.70 2.24
CA VAL A 96 -10.46 6.79 2.94
C VAL A 96 -10.18 6.98 4.42
N GLN A 97 -10.90 7.92 5.04
CA GLN A 97 -10.80 8.16 6.48
C GLN A 97 -11.15 6.89 7.26
N SER A 98 -10.34 6.57 8.25
CA SER A 98 -10.50 5.38 9.11
C SER A 98 -10.45 4.06 8.35
N GLY A 99 -9.79 4.02 7.18
CA GLY A 99 -9.65 2.84 6.35
C GLY A 99 -8.23 2.66 5.82
N TRP A 100 -7.93 1.43 5.38
CA TRP A 100 -6.69 1.08 4.71
C TRP A 100 -6.85 1.20 3.20
N SER A 101 -5.88 1.85 2.56
CA SER A 101 -5.75 1.89 1.10
C SER A 101 -4.46 1.20 0.70
N VAL A 102 -4.51 0.39 -0.35
CA VAL A 102 -3.37 -0.44 -0.79
C VAL A 102 -2.81 0.10 -2.09
N PHE A 103 -1.49 0.20 -2.13
CA PHE A 103 -0.73 0.67 -3.29
C PHE A 103 0.43 -0.27 -3.60
N LEU A 104 0.99 -0.13 -4.79
CA LEU A 104 2.26 -0.73 -5.17
C LEU A 104 3.39 0.29 -5.02
N ILE A 105 4.57 -0.22 -4.70
CA ILE A 105 5.84 0.46 -4.82
C ILE A 105 6.62 -0.26 -5.91
N ARG A 106 7.04 0.46 -6.95
CA ARG A 106 7.93 -0.06 -8.00
C ARG A 106 9.38 0.13 -7.57
N VAL A 107 10.18 -0.92 -7.64
CA VAL A 107 11.61 -0.88 -7.31
C VAL A 107 12.41 -1.24 -8.55
N HIS A 108 13.20 -0.30 -9.04
CA HIS A 108 14.24 -0.51 -10.03
C HIS A 108 15.57 -0.67 -9.29
N ASN A 109 16.13 -1.87 -9.29
CA ASN A 109 17.25 -2.28 -8.46
C ASN A 109 18.44 -2.69 -9.32
N GLU A 110 19.25 -1.73 -9.74
CA GLU A 110 20.44 -1.98 -10.57
C GLU A 110 21.58 -2.62 -9.76
N ALA A 111 21.63 -2.35 -8.46
CA ALA A 111 22.67 -2.89 -7.57
C ALA A 111 22.42 -4.35 -7.14
N GLY A 112 21.24 -4.93 -7.45
CA GLY A 112 20.89 -6.27 -7.00
C GLY A 112 20.77 -6.41 -5.49
N ILE A 113 20.41 -5.33 -4.77
CA ILE A 113 20.27 -5.33 -3.30
C ILE A 113 19.18 -6.31 -2.87
N THR A 114 19.46 -7.07 -1.81
CA THR A 114 18.54 -8.02 -1.19
C THR A 114 18.21 -7.65 0.27
N ALA A 115 18.43 -6.40 0.67
CA ALA A 115 18.08 -5.90 2.00
C ALA A 115 16.56 -5.78 2.17
N PRO A 116 16.04 -5.74 3.42
CA PRO A 116 14.65 -5.39 3.67
C PRO A 116 14.34 -3.99 3.17
N LEU A 117 13.23 -3.84 2.45
CA LEU A 117 12.68 -2.52 2.12
C LEU A 117 11.83 -2.03 3.27
N ARG A 118 12.19 -0.86 3.82
CA ARG A 118 11.45 -0.20 4.89
C ARG A 118 10.81 1.08 4.37
N ILE A 119 9.64 1.41 4.90
CA ILE A 119 8.96 2.68 4.67
C ILE A 119 8.74 3.39 5.99
N ASN A 120 8.97 4.69 6.01
CA ASN A 120 8.71 5.53 7.17
C ASN A 120 8.17 6.90 6.74
N SER A 121 7.63 7.64 7.70
CA SER A 121 7.17 9.01 7.53
C SER A 121 7.16 9.72 8.88
N PRO A 122 7.51 11.02 8.96
CA PRO A 122 7.28 11.81 10.15
C PRO A 122 5.80 11.83 10.59
N GLN A 123 4.87 11.67 9.63
CA GLN A 123 3.44 11.62 9.88
C GLN A 123 2.93 10.24 10.31
N ASN A 124 3.80 9.22 10.37
CA ASN A 124 3.45 7.88 10.80
C ASN A 124 3.33 7.77 12.32
N GLY A 125 2.27 7.15 12.80
CA GLY A 125 2.05 6.94 14.23
C GLY A 125 0.97 5.90 14.52
N PRO A 126 0.72 5.58 15.81
CA PRO A 126 -0.36 4.68 16.21
C PRO A 126 -1.71 5.40 16.11
N VAL A 127 -2.32 5.40 14.94
CA VAL A 127 -3.54 6.15 14.61
C VAL A 127 -4.79 5.26 14.46
N TYR A 128 -4.65 3.97 14.65
CA TYR A 128 -5.75 3.00 14.56
C TYR A 128 -6.02 2.34 15.92
N ILE A 129 -7.27 1.92 16.11
CA ILE A 129 -7.68 1.15 17.29
C ILE A 129 -7.07 -0.26 17.18
N ARG A 130 -6.46 -0.72 18.26
CA ARG A 130 -5.89 -2.08 18.36
C ARG A 130 -6.87 -3.00 19.08
N SER A 131 -6.90 -4.26 18.72
CA SER A 131 -7.64 -5.26 19.48
C SER A 131 -6.98 -5.48 20.86
N SER A 132 -7.75 -5.98 21.81
CA SER A 132 -7.30 -6.23 23.18
C SER A 132 -5.99 -7.01 23.25
N GLY A 133 -5.13 -6.66 24.21
CA GLY A 133 -3.87 -7.36 24.50
C GLY A 133 -2.60 -6.64 24.14
N GLN A 134 -2.63 -5.58 23.35
CA GLN A 134 -1.46 -4.69 23.24
C GLN A 134 -1.59 -3.49 24.18
N HIS A 135 -0.52 -3.23 24.90
CA HIS A 135 -0.42 -2.00 25.68
C HIS A 135 -0.58 -0.81 24.72
N ALA A 136 -1.42 0.14 25.07
CA ALA A 136 -1.46 1.42 24.40
C ALA A 136 -0.04 2.00 24.36
N PRO A 137 0.33 2.74 23.29
CA PRO A 137 1.57 3.49 23.31
C PRO A 137 1.62 4.29 24.60
N ASP A 138 2.80 4.39 25.19
CA ASP A 138 3.00 5.16 26.42
C ASP A 138 2.50 6.60 26.18
N GLU A 139 1.28 6.89 26.63
CA GLU A 139 0.60 8.18 26.42
C GLU A 139 1.44 9.35 26.94
N LYS A 140 2.33 9.11 27.90
CA LYS A 140 3.25 10.10 28.45
C LYS A 140 4.32 10.54 27.46
N ARG A 141 4.53 9.79 26.37
CA ARG A 141 5.51 10.11 25.31
C ARG A 141 4.89 10.72 24.06
N ILE A 142 3.58 10.79 23.97
CA ILE A 142 2.89 11.37 22.81
C ILE A 142 2.44 12.78 23.20
N THR A 143 3.05 13.78 22.57
CA THR A 143 2.65 15.17 22.75
C THR A 143 1.40 15.50 21.92
N PRO A 144 0.64 16.55 22.28
CA PRO A 144 -0.47 17.04 21.46
C PRO A 144 -0.05 17.40 20.02
N ALA A 145 1.19 17.90 19.83
CA ALA A 145 1.75 18.16 18.50
C ALA A 145 1.97 16.86 17.72
N ASP A 146 2.49 15.81 18.37
CA ASP A 146 2.64 14.49 17.75
C ASP A 146 1.30 13.95 17.26
N VAL A 147 0.23 14.09 18.04
CA VAL A 147 -1.13 13.64 17.66
C VAL A 147 -1.62 14.44 16.47
N LYS A 148 -1.35 15.75 16.41
CA LYS A 148 -1.78 16.61 15.30
C LYS A 148 -1.10 16.21 13.99
N ASP A 149 0.19 15.91 14.03
CA ASP A 149 1.01 15.68 12.85
C ASP A 149 1.06 14.21 12.44
N ARG A 150 0.83 13.27 13.37
CA ARG A 150 0.79 11.82 13.11
C ARG A 150 -0.61 11.36 12.78
N TRP A 151 -0.98 11.45 11.52
CA TRP A 151 -2.32 11.18 11.03
C TRP A 151 -2.45 9.90 10.20
N LEU A 152 -1.32 9.27 9.81
CA LEU A 152 -1.33 8.05 9.01
C LEU A 152 -0.60 6.89 9.71
N ALA A 153 -0.88 5.67 9.26
CA ALA A 153 -0.06 4.49 9.53
C ALA A 153 0.38 3.84 8.21
N LEU A 154 1.61 3.38 8.19
CA LEU A 154 2.25 2.76 7.02
C LEU A 154 2.59 1.30 7.33
N GLN A 155 2.36 0.43 6.36
CA GLN A 155 2.74 -0.98 6.47
C GLN A 155 3.12 -1.56 5.11
N ILE A 156 4.36 -2.05 4.98
CA ILE A 156 4.74 -2.89 3.85
C ILE A 156 4.28 -4.31 4.12
N PHE A 157 3.65 -4.94 3.13
CA PHE A 157 3.34 -6.36 3.18
C PHE A 157 4.63 -7.16 2.98
N ASN A 158 5.06 -7.85 4.02
CA ASN A 158 6.35 -8.54 4.10
C ASN A 158 6.22 -10.02 4.51
N LYS A 159 5.04 -10.62 4.31
CA LYS A 159 4.75 -12.04 4.56
C LYS A 159 4.51 -12.76 3.24
N GLN A 160 4.42 -14.09 3.30
CA GLN A 160 4.08 -14.90 2.13
C GLN A 160 2.77 -14.38 1.46
N PRO A 161 2.73 -14.31 0.14
CA PRO A 161 3.67 -14.85 -0.85
C PRO A 161 4.90 -13.96 -1.14
N LEU A 162 5.03 -12.81 -0.49
CA LEU A 162 6.20 -11.94 -0.55
C LEU A 162 7.14 -12.21 0.63
N SER A 163 8.37 -11.69 0.56
CA SER A 163 9.33 -11.70 1.67
C SER A 163 9.52 -10.30 2.23
N ASP A 164 10.20 -10.19 3.38
CA ASP A 164 10.60 -8.92 3.96
C ASP A 164 11.75 -8.24 3.18
N LYS A 165 12.51 -9.03 2.40
CA LYS A 165 13.68 -8.57 1.64
C LYS A 165 13.34 -8.34 0.17
N LEU A 166 14.06 -7.43 -0.46
CA LEU A 166 14.15 -7.31 -1.90
C LEU A 166 14.73 -8.60 -2.47
N SER A 167 14.29 -8.98 -3.66
CA SER A 167 14.72 -10.23 -4.29
C SER A 167 16.03 -10.11 -5.08
N GLY A 168 16.53 -8.88 -5.26
CA GLY A 168 17.66 -8.59 -6.12
C GLY A 168 17.31 -8.54 -7.61
N LEU A 169 16.03 -8.67 -7.96
CA LEU A 169 15.57 -8.49 -9.34
C LEU A 169 15.74 -7.03 -9.79
N VAL A 170 16.10 -6.82 -11.05
CA VAL A 170 16.21 -5.48 -11.66
C VAL A 170 14.91 -4.69 -11.53
N LEU A 171 13.77 -5.37 -11.66
CA LEU A 171 12.44 -4.81 -11.45
C LEU A 171 11.65 -5.70 -10.52
N GLU A 172 11.15 -5.12 -9.45
CA GLU A 172 10.20 -5.79 -8.56
C GLU A 172 9.17 -4.80 -7.99
N TYR A 173 8.09 -5.35 -7.46
CA TYR A 173 7.02 -4.58 -6.83
C TYR A 173 6.86 -5.00 -5.38
N ARG A 174 6.47 -4.03 -4.55
CA ARG A 174 6.12 -4.25 -3.15
C ARG A 174 4.72 -3.71 -2.90
N VAL A 175 4.01 -4.32 -1.97
CA VAL A 175 2.66 -3.90 -1.58
C VAL A 175 2.76 -3.08 -0.30
N VAL A 176 2.13 -1.91 -0.27
CA VAL A 176 2.06 -1.03 0.90
C VAL A 176 0.61 -0.71 1.24
N GLY A 177 0.25 -0.87 2.49
CA GLY A 177 -0.99 -0.37 3.07
C GLY A 177 -0.76 0.97 3.75
N ILE A 178 -1.69 1.90 3.53
CA ILE A 178 -1.72 3.22 4.16
C ILE A 178 -3.08 3.42 4.80
N TYR A 179 -3.08 3.66 6.10
CA TYR A 179 -4.27 4.02 6.87
C TYR A 179 -4.27 5.52 7.14
N SER A 180 -5.43 6.16 7.05
CA SER A 180 -5.61 7.55 7.44
C SER A 180 -6.61 7.68 8.59
N ARG A 181 -6.24 8.41 9.63
CA ARG A 181 -7.16 8.86 10.67
C ARG A 181 -8.00 10.05 10.22
N ASP A 182 -7.41 10.94 9.44
CA ASP A 182 -7.98 12.22 9.07
C ASP A 182 -8.68 12.15 7.71
N ALA A 183 -9.55 13.13 7.44
CA ALA A 183 -10.15 13.38 6.13
C ALA A 183 -9.61 14.70 5.53
N GLY A 184 -9.86 14.91 4.22
CA GLY A 184 -9.44 16.09 3.49
C GLY A 184 -8.07 15.94 2.83
N GLN A 185 -7.42 17.07 2.51
CA GLN A 185 -6.10 17.03 1.89
C GLN A 185 -5.01 17.05 2.97
N ARG A 186 -4.11 16.09 2.92
CA ARG A 186 -2.99 15.95 3.86
C ARG A 186 -1.73 15.58 3.09
N GLU A 187 -0.62 16.21 3.39
CA GLU A 187 0.68 15.86 2.85
C GLU A 187 1.45 14.97 3.82
N ALA A 188 2.12 13.94 3.29
CA ALA A 188 3.07 13.14 4.02
C ALA A 188 4.37 12.98 3.22
N VAL A 189 5.49 12.98 3.93
CA VAL A 189 6.80 12.66 3.34
C VAL A 189 7.07 11.17 3.57
N LEU A 190 7.04 10.37 2.50
CA LEU A 190 7.38 8.96 2.56
C LEU A 190 8.87 8.78 2.31
N THR A 191 9.55 8.12 3.25
CA THR A 191 10.98 7.81 3.18
C THR A 191 11.17 6.31 3.03
N PHE A 192 12.04 5.90 2.11
CA PHE A 192 12.33 4.50 1.83
C PHE A 192 13.79 4.19 2.16
N ASP A 193 13.99 3.06 2.83
CA ASP A 193 15.31 2.53 3.20
C ASP A 193 15.42 1.09 2.65
N ALA A 194 16.47 0.85 1.86
CA ALA A 194 16.80 -0.44 1.29
C ALA A 194 18.20 -0.91 1.76
N GLY A 195 18.61 -0.51 2.96
CA GLY A 195 19.92 -0.84 3.51
C GLY A 195 21.08 -0.05 2.88
N GLN A 196 20.76 1.07 2.20
CA GLN A 196 21.79 1.97 1.64
C GLN A 196 22.54 2.70 2.74
N GLY A 197 23.79 3.07 2.45
CA GLY A 197 24.60 3.95 3.27
C GLY A 197 24.20 5.43 3.15
N THR A 198 25.16 6.32 3.36
CA THR A 198 24.98 7.77 3.27
C THR A 198 24.50 8.18 1.87
N GLN A 199 23.48 9.04 1.83
CA GLN A 199 22.96 9.60 0.57
C GLN A 199 23.72 10.87 0.19
N ASP A 200 24.07 10.99 -1.08
CA ASP A 200 24.69 12.20 -1.63
C ASP A 200 23.64 13.22 -2.08
N LEU A 201 24.12 14.46 -2.35
CA LEU A 201 23.30 15.51 -2.94
C LEU A 201 22.71 15.05 -4.29
N GLY A 202 21.38 15.18 -4.43
CA GLY A 202 20.64 14.75 -5.64
C GLY A 202 20.00 13.37 -5.53
N PHE A 203 20.39 12.55 -4.56
CA PHE A 203 19.73 11.29 -4.26
C PHE A 203 18.87 11.47 -3.01
N ARG A 204 17.55 11.43 -3.20
CA ARG A 204 16.60 11.57 -2.10
C ARG A 204 15.81 10.28 -1.97
N SER A 205 15.96 9.62 -0.84
CA SER A 205 15.18 8.43 -0.47
C SER A 205 13.76 8.78 0.00
N SER A 206 13.36 10.04 -0.09
CA SER A 206 12.06 10.52 0.35
C SER A 206 11.32 11.28 -0.75
N VAL A 207 9.98 11.21 -0.70
CA VAL A 207 9.08 11.91 -1.60
C VAL A 207 7.88 12.47 -0.83
N PRO A 208 7.54 13.77 -1.01
CA PRO A 208 6.30 14.32 -0.49
C PRO A 208 5.12 13.86 -1.37
N ILE A 209 4.03 13.43 -0.75
CA ILE A 209 2.80 13.02 -1.41
C ILE A 209 1.63 13.74 -0.77
N LEU A 210 0.87 14.48 -1.60
CA LEU A 210 -0.38 15.10 -1.19
C LEU A 210 -1.51 14.09 -1.38
N PHE A 211 -2.04 13.57 -0.28
CA PHE A 211 -3.17 12.65 -0.27
C PHE A 211 -4.49 13.41 -0.28
N ASN A 212 -5.45 12.89 -1.03
CA ASN A 212 -6.85 13.30 -0.98
C ASN A 212 -7.64 12.20 -0.27
N ILE A 213 -8.18 12.52 0.93
CA ILE A 213 -8.74 11.55 1.85
C ILE A 213 -10.26 11.78 1.92
N SER A 214 -11.02 10.83 1.39
CA SER A 214 -12.48 10.86 1.48
C SER A 214 -12.94 10.69 2.92
N LYS A 215 -13.95 11.46 3.31
CA LYS A 215 -14.55 11.32 4.63
C LYS A 215 -15.17 9.93 4.80
N GLY A 216 -14.92 9.29 5.91
CA GLY A 216 -15.57 8.05 6.30
C GLY A 216 -17.08 8.26 6.53
N VAL A 217 -17.86 7.24 6.23
CA VAL A 217 -19.30 7.17 6.51
C VAL A 217 -19.49 6.16 7.61
N GLU A 218 -20.25 6.55 8.64
CA GLU A 218 -20.65 5.62 9.69
C GLU A 218 -21.75 4.71 9.17
N VAL A 219 -21.57 3.41 9.34
CA VAL A 219 -22.52 2.38 8.91
C VAL A 219 -22.86 1.53 10.15
N GLN A 220 -24.11 1.48 10.49
CA GLN A 220 -24.63 0.58 11.53
C GLN A 220 -25.04 -0.74 10.88
N LEU A 221 -24.48 -1.85 11.35
CA LEU A 221 -24.81 -3.19 10.90
C LEU A 221 -25.73 -3.83 11.94
N GLN A 222 -26.92 -4.25 11.51
CA GLN A 222 -27.86 -5.00 12.34
C GLN A 222 -28.18 -6.33 11.67
N VAL A 223 -28.25 -7.38 12.46
CA VAL A 223 -28.59 -8.72 11.96
C VAL A 223 -29.58 -9.40 12.91
N HIS A 224 -30.65 -9.89 12.33
CA HIS A 224 -31.70 -10.62 13.02
C HIS A 224 -31.99 -11.91 12.27
N ASP A 225 -32.41 -12.93 12.99
CA ASP A 225 -32.93 -14.16 12.42
C ASP A 225 -34.36 -13.94 11.86
N ASP A 226 -34.91 -14.94 11.19
CA ASP A 226 -36.23 -14.88 10.56
C ASP A 226 -37.35 -14.61 11.57
N ASP A 227 -37.17 -14.95 12.83
CA ASP A 227 -38.08 -14.68 13.92
C ASP A 227 -37.91 -13.30 14.58
N GLY A 228 -36.96 -12.49 14.08
CA GLY A 228 -36.59 -11.18 14.59
C GLY A 228 -35.68 -11.20 15.81
N SER A 229 -35.20 -12.36 16.24
CA SER A 229 -34.26 -12.47 17.34
C SER A 229 -32.84 -12.03 16.90
N ALA A 230 -32.07 -11.54 17.86
CA ALA A 230 -30.65 -11.20 17.61
C ALA A 230 -29.85 -12.45 17.27
N THR A 231 -29.02 -12.38 16.28
CA THR A 231 -28.20 -13.52 15.81
C THR A 231 -26.76 -13.11 15.50
N VAL A 232 -25.92 -14.11 15.25
CA VAL A 232 -24.51 -13.92 14.87
C VAL A 232 -24.40 -13.83 13.35
N ALA A 233 -23.58 -12.90 12.85
CA ALA A 233 -23.30 -12.81 11.43
C ALA A 233 -21.85 -12.48 11.15
N GLU A 234 -21.42 -12.92 9.98
CA GLU A 234 -20.17 -12.55 9.33
C GLU A 234 -20.47 -11.59 8.18
N PHE A 235 -19.74 -10.48 8.12
CA PHE A 235 -19.86 -9.49 7.06
C PHE A 235 -18.54 -9.35 6.33
N VAL A 236 -18.58 -9.34 5.00
CA VAL A 236 -17.48 -8.91 4.13
C VAL A 236 -17.97 -7.68 3.36
N ILE A 237 -17.39 -6.52 3.67
CA ILE A 237 -17.77 -5.25 3.04
C ILE A 237 -16.82 -4.95 1.90
N THR A 238 -17.35 -4.86 0.68
CA THR A 238 -16.56 -4.59 -0.53
C THR A 238 -17.12 -3.41 -1.30
N ASP A 239 -16.25 -2.72 -2.05
CA ASP A 239 -16.69 -1.76 -3.06
C ASP A 239 -17.02 -2.45 -4.41
N ALA A 240 -17.45 -1.63 -5.38
CA ALA A 240 -17.79 -2.12 -6.72
C ALA A 240 -16.60 -2.72 -7.49
N GLN A 241 -15.38 -2.49 -7.05
CA GLN A 241 -14.14 -3.06 -7.61
C GLN A 241 -13.68 -4.33 -6.87
N GLY A 242 -14.45 -4.79 -5.88
CA GLY A 242 -14.11 -5.96 -5.07
C GLY A 242 -13.04 -5.70 -3.98
N ARG A 243 -12.72 -4.43 -3.73
CA ARG A 243 -11.80 -4.09 -2.63
C ARG A 243 -12.52 -4.20 -1.30
N VAL A 244 -11.88 -4.84 -0.34
CA VAL A 244 -12.43 -5.05 0.99
C VAL A 244 -12.19 -3.83 1.85
N PHE A 245 -13.22 -3.42 2.60
CA PHE A 245 -13.12 -2.45 3.68
C PHE A 245 -13.04 -3.21 5.01
N PRO A 246 -11.82 -3.46 5.53
CA PRO A 246 -11.65 -4.22 6.76
C PRO A 246 -12.09 -3.43 7.97
N SER A 247 -12.31 -4.14 9.09
CA SER A 247 -12.53 -3.53 10.39
C SER A 247 -11.44 -2.51 10.73
N ARG A 248 -11.78 -1.45 11.47
CA ARG A 248 -10.80 -0.53 12.09
C ARG A 248 -9.85 -1.23 13.06
N LEU A 249 -10.29 -2.36 13.62
CA LEU A 249 -9.51 -3.15 14.54
C LEU A 249 -8.47 -3.95 13.76
N ARG A 250 -7.21 -3.72 14.07
CA ARG A 250 -6.14 -4.55 13.57
C ARG A 250 -5.97 -5.75 14.50
N ARG A 251 -6.08 -6.95 13.93
CA ARG A 251 -5.69 -8.15 14.66
C ARG A 251 -4.20 -8.18 14.92
N LEU A 252 -3.84 -8.66 16.10
CA LEU A 252 -2.46 -8.85 16.49
C LEU A 252 -1.89 -10.11 15.87
N GLU A 253 -0.59 -10.06 15.57
CA GLU A 253 0.18 -11.27 15.33
C GLU A 253 -0.02 -12.28 16.48
N PRO A 254 0.02 -13.59 16.22
CA PRO A 254 0.55 -14.17 14.97
C PRO A 254 -0.49 -14.44 13.88
N ASP A 255 -1.80 -14.28 14.14
CA ASP A 255 -2.82 -14.95 13.37
C ASP A 255 -3.00 -14.39 11.96
N PHE A 256 -3.34 -13.12 11.81
CA PHE A 256 -3.62 -12.56 10.49
C PHE A 256 -3.08 -11.14 10.33
N TYR A 257 -2.40 -10.93 9.22
CA TYR A 257 -1.96 -9.62 8.79
C TYR A 257 -3.14 -8.72 8.38
N PHE A 258 -4.16 -9.33 7.78
CA PHE A 258 -5.37 -8.71 7.28
C PHE A 258 -6.55 -9.64 7.55
N GLN A 259 -7.67 -9.07 7.95
CA GLN A 259 -8.93 -9.79 8.13
C GLN A 259 -10.01 -9.07 7.32
N ASP A 260 -10.59 -9.78 6.39
CA ASP A 260 -11.63 -9.29 5.49
C ASP A 260 -13.03 -9.36 6.10
N GLN A 261 -13.20 -10.21 7.14
CA GLN A 261 -14.49 -10.42 7.79
C GLN A 261 -14.64 -9.57 9.03
N ILE A 262 -15.88 -9.13 9.27
CA ILE A 262 -16.34 -8.51 10.51
C ILE A 262 -17.40 -9.42 11.10
N TYR A 263 -17.20 -9.85 12.35
CA TYR A 263 -18.18 -10.65 13.07
C TYR A 263 -19.00 -9.77 13.99
N ARG A 264 -20.30 -10.00 14.02
CA ARG A 264 -21.23 -9.36 14.95
C ARG A 264 -21.99 -10.42 15.74
N TYR A 265 -22.16 -10.15 17.00
CA TYR A 265 -22.84 -10.99 17.96
C TYR A 265 -24.01 -10.18 18.52
N ASP A 266 -25.05 -10.87 18.93
CA ASP A 266 -26.25 -10.25 19.57
C ASP A 266 -27.02 -9.31 18.62
N GLY A 267 -26.94 -9.49 17.33
CA GLY A 267 -27.69 -8.75 16.31
C GLY A 267 -27.29 -7.29 16.10
N GLU A 268 -26.35 -6.74 16.89
CA GLU A 268 -25.97 -5.33 16.84
C GLU A 268 -24.44 -5.14 16.66
N SER A 269 -24.10 -3.95 16.17
CA SER A 269 -22.71 -3.56 15.96
C SER A 269 -22.41 -2.18 16.54
#